data_e28ae56a2ebc5e7db1561c6fba998758
#
_entry.id   e28ae56a2ebc5e7db1561c6fba998758
#
_cell.length_a   1.000
_cell.length_b   1.000
_cell.length_c   1.000
_cell.angle_alpha   90.00
_cell.angle_beta   90.00
_cell.angle_gamma   90.00
#
_symmetry.space_group_name_H-M   'P 1'
#
loop_
_entity.id
_entity.type
_entity.pdbx_description
1 polymer ?
#
loop_
_entity_poly.entity_id
_entity_poly.type
_entity_poly.pdbx_seq_one_letter_code
_entity_poly.pdbx_strand_id
1 'polypeptide(L)'
;MAKNFLSIIPFVFLLFYSCSNNVSNTRIPLSTKSIEVSNLYHEAIALNNIYKNSEAKEKLLEAIKIDSNFAAGYLLLSTFNSNSVSETDKYYEKALGLEEKMNDVERCFLDIRSSYRSNDIDKRVKASERLIVLIPKNAIAHERMSYTNYEMADIEASRQSALKAIDCDKYYSPAYNILVNSYTFAEPKSFDKAEIYAKEVLSFNKNKSFYHVMLGDVYRAQNKLEQAAEKYDDAFKVGTNNWLSAAKAGHAYTMFDPSEARKRFDQAINEAKTKNQKIGPEYAKIYTYLHQNDFSMALDQVNFIKKNLNSYDFTNQEIDSELSDLLWHEYFIYSHSGQYESAKKSLSEKRKIDIGLAKLSKNERSLYNTESTLLWMESHLDIMKGNYDIAKSKLSSLKERVSDSSDPKRFDGYNNLMGMANLMSGNAEIGVDHFESVIDEGNIYFQYFKGLSYKASGKVKEARKVFDYVAKYNFNGLVYTVVRNKAIEEIKKG
;
A
#
# COMPACT_ATOMS: atom_id res chain seq x y z
N MET A 1 27.14 -60.13 62.25
CA MET A 1 26.51 -58.80 62.01
C MET A 1 27.15 -58.21 60.75
N ALA A 2 26.53 -58.42 59.61
CA ALA A 2 27.01 -57.91 58.31
C ALA A 2 26.17 -56.69 57.94
N LYS A 3 26.78 -55.55 57.75
CA LYS A 3 26.15 -54.34 57.23
C LYS A 3 26.34 -54.29 55.73
N ASN A 4 25.24 -54.43 54.99
CA ASN A 4 25.19 -54.23 53.58
C ASN A 4 25.22 -52.72 53.27
N PHE A 5 26.23 -52.27 52.51
CA PHE A 5 26.25 -50.94 51.87
C PHE A 5 25.64 -51.06 50.49
N LEU A 6 24.44 -50.52 50.32
CA LEU A 6 23.86 -50.26 49.00
C LEU A 6 24.48 -48.96 48.43
N SER A 7 25.23 -49.05 47.35
CA SER A 7 25.70 -47.93 46.57
C SER A 7 24.59 -47.48 45.62
N ILE A 8 24.07 -46.25 45.88
CA ILE A 8 23.14 -45.56 45.00
C ILE A 8 23.95 -44.87 43.90
N ILE A 9 23.84 -45.35 42.67
CA ILE A 9 24.36 -44.65 41.47
C ILE A 9 23.32 -43.62 41.06
N PRO A 10 23.65 -42.31 40.99
CA PRO A 10 22.72 -41.34 40.46
C PRO A 10 22.66 -41.47 38.93
N PHE A 11 21.51 -41.83 38.43
CA PHE A 11 21.18 -41.80 37.02
C PHE A 11 21.03 -40.33 36.60
N VAL A 12 22.08 -39.75 35.97
CA VAL A 12 22.03 -38.43 35.37
C VAL A 12 21.22 -38.57 34.07
N PHE A 13 19.97 -38.13 34.12
CA PHE A 13 19.16 -37.90 32.92
C PHE A 13 19.73 -36.72 32.17
N LEU A 14 20.58 -36.94 31.18
CA LEU A 14 20.88 -36.00 30.14
C LEU A 14 19.62 -35.76 29.32
N LEU A 15 18.87 -34.72 29.66
CA LEU A 15 17.89 -34.11 28.80
C LEU A 15 18.60 -33.56 27.57
N PHE A 16 18.68 -34.34 26.52
CA PHE A 16 18.94 -33.82 25.20
C PHE A 16 17.77 -32.89 24.83
N TYR A 17 17.97 -31.59 25.02
CA TYR A 17 17.18 -30.59 24.33
C TYR A 17 17.48 -30.79 22.83
N SER A 18 16.66 -31.59 22.17
CA SER A 18 16.55 -31.60 20.75
C SER A 18 16.01 -30.20 20.37
N CYS A 19 16.93 -29.28 20.04
CA CYS A 19 16.59 -28.20 19.18
C CYS A 19 16.11 -28.85 17.86
N SER A 20 14.81 -29.09 17.75
CA SER A 20 14.21 -29.34 16.45
C SER A 20 14.53 -28.07 15.63
N ASN A 21 15.52 -28.17 14.75
CA ASN A 21 15.71 -27.24 13.65
C ASN A 21 14.42 -27.35 12.83
N ASN A 22 13.43 -26.51 13.15
CA ASN A 22 12.35 -26.20 12.25
C ASN A 22 13.00 -25.51 11.05
N VAL A 23 13.43 -26.30 10.08
CA VAL A 23 13.81 -25.79 8.77
C VAL A 23 12.53 -25.19 8.22
N SER A 24 12.45 -23.87 8.30
CA SER A 24 11.32 -23.12 7.76
C SER A 24 11.10 -23.54 6.30
N ASN A 25 9.87 -23.95 5.97
CA ASN A 25 9.45 -24.30 4.60
C ASN A 25 9.44 -23.06 3.66
N THR A 26 10.26 -22.07 3.96
CA THR A 26 10.44 -20.83 3.17
C THR A 26 11.74 -20.82 2.37
N ARG A 27 12.64 -21.78 2.53
CA ARG A 27 13.84 -21.87 1.68
C ARG A 27 13.45 -22.34 0.28
N ILE A 28 13.85 -21.59 -0.75
CA ILE A 28 13.64 -21.97 -2.15
C ILE A 28 14.92 -22.59 -2.73
N PRO A 29 14.80 -23.51 -3.69
CA PRO A 29 15.92 -24.00 -4.46
C PRO A 29 16.59 -22.84 -5.24
N LEU A 30 17.93 -22.77 -5.19
CA LEU A 30 18.70 -21.77 -5.90
C LEU A 30 19.69 -22.43 -6.84
N SER A 31 20.03 -21.75 -7.94
CA SER A 31 21.01 -22.23 -8.93
C SER A 31 22.45 -22.13 -8.46
N THR A 32 22.74 -21.24 -7.50
CA THR A 32 24.09 -21.12 -6.92
C THR A 32 24.52 -22.37 -6.17
N LYS A 33 25.81 -22.76 -6.34
CA LYS A 33 26.44 -23.85 -5.57
C LYS A 33 27.04 -23.38 -4.24
N SER A 34 27.13 -22.06 -4.02
CA SER A 34 27.68 -21.50 -2.79
C SER A 34 26.65 -21.53 -1.67
N ILE A 35 26.98 -22.25 -0.61
CA ILE A 35 26.13 -22.28 0.62
C ILE A 35 26.06 -20.88 1.24
N GLU A 36 27.15 -20.12 1.21
CA GLU A 36 27.21 -18.76 1.74
C GLU A 36 26.27 -17.81 0.98
N VAL A 37 26.32 -17.81 -0.36
CA VAL A 37 25.42 -17.02 -1.21
C VAL A 37 23.95 -17.40 -0.96
N SER A 38 23.67 -18.70 -0.86
CA SER A 38 22.32 -19.18 -0.54
C SER A 38 21.84 -18.69 0.83
N ASN A 39 22.70 -18.69 1.83
CA ASN A 39 22.33 -18.20 3.17
C ASN A 39 22.07 -16.69 3.15
N LEU A 40 22.96 -15.90 2.54
CA LEU A 40 22.79 -14.45 2.40
C LEU A 40 21.45 -14.08 1.69
N TYR A 41 21.11 -14.84 0.67
CA TYR A 41 19.84 -14.65 -0.04
C TYR A 41 18.62 -14.90 0.85
N HIS A 42 18.61 -16.00 1.60
CA HIS A 42 17.50 -16.34 2.51
C HIS A 42 17.45 -15.40 3.72
N GLU A 43 18.59 -14.91 4.21
CA GLU A 43 18.63 -13.84 5.21
C GLU A 43 18.02 -12.55 4.66
N ALA A 44 18.33 -12.20 3.41
CA ALA A 44 17.75 -11.03 2.76
C ALA A 44 16.22 -11.14 2.61
N ILE A 45 15.71 -12.32 2.23
CA ILE A 45 14.25 -12.56 2.21
C ILE A 45 13.65 -12.37 3.61
N ALA A 46 14.26 -12.95 4.65
CA ALA A 46 13.77 -12.83 6.02
C ALA A 46 13.76 -11.37 6.50
N LEU A 47 14.79 -10.59 6.16
CA LEU A 47 14.86 -9.17 6.48
C LEU A 47 13.81 -8.36 5.70
N ASN A 48 13.65 -8.64 4.40
CA ASN A 48 12.65 -7.97 3.57
C ASN A 48 11.20 -8.23 4.08
N ASN A 49 10.91 -9.44 4.54
CA ASN A 49 9.61 -9.82 5.10
C ASN A 49 9.24 -9.06 6.38
N ILE A 50 10.19 -8.41 7.03
CA ILE A 50 9.99 -7.55 8.21
C ILE A 50 10.33 -6.07 7.91
N TYR A 51 10.33 -5.69 6.62
CA TYR A 51 10.54 -4.33 6.12
C TYR A 51 11.90 -3.70 6.45
N LYS A 52 12.92 -4.54 6.72
CA LYS A 52 14.32 -4.14 6.88
C LYS A 52 15.05 -4.11 5.53
N ASN A 53 14.52 -3.29 4.61
CA ASN A 53 14.93 -3.31 3.20
C ASN A 53 16.39 -2.92 2.99
N SER A 54 16.93 -2.01 3.80
CA SER A 54 18.36 -1.59 3.71
C SER A 54 19.29 -2.75 4.05
N GLU A 55 19.03 -3.42 5.19
CA GLU A 55 19.82 -4.58 5.62
C GLU A 55 19.66 -5.75 4.63
N ALA A 56 18.46 -5.96 4.08
CA ALA A 56 18.23 -6.96 3.03
C ALA A 56 19.03 -6.65 1.76
N LYS A 57 19.07 -5.40 1.33
CA LYS A 57 19.86 -4.94 0.17
C LYS A 57 21.35 -5.18 0.38
N GLU A 58 21.89 -4.89 1.57
CA GLU A 58 23.29 -5.14 1.91
C GLU A 58 23.64 -6.64 1.78
N LYS A 59 22.81 -7.54 2.31
CA LYS A 59 22.99 -8.99 2.18
C LYS A 59 23.02 -9.46 0.74
N LEU A 60 22.14 -8.93 -0.11
CA LEU A 60 22.13 -9.27 -1.54
C LEU A 60 23.35 -8.72 -2.29
N LEU A 61 23.79 -7.50 -1.95
CA LEU A 61 25.01 -6.94 -2.53
C LEU A 61 26.26 -7.76 -2.15
N GLU A 62 26.32 -8.27 -0.93
CA GLU A 62 27.33 -9.21 -0.50
C GLU A 62 27.26 -10.52 -1.30
N ALA A 63 26.08 -11.10 -1.45
CA ALA A 63 25.86 -12.33 -2.21
C ALA A 63 26.32 -12.21 -3.67
N ILE A 64 25.96 -11.12 -4.37
CA ILE A 64 26.36 -10.90 -5.77
C ILE A 64 27.82 -10.51 -5.92
N LYS A 65 28.50 -10.03 -4.86
CA LYS A 65 29.93 -9.81 -4.83
C LYS A 65 30.70 -11.15 -4.79
N ILE A 66 30.19 -12.15 -4.05
CA ILE A 66 30.76 -13.49 -3.98
C ILE A 66 30.48 -14.26 -5.28
N ASP A 67 29.26 -14.19 -5.80
CA ASP A 67 28.83 -14.84 -7.05
C ASP A 67 28.18 -13.82 -8.00
N SER A 68 28.96 -13.24 -8.89
CA SER A 68 28.50 -12.25 -9.87
C SER A 68 27.53 -12.82 -10.93
N ASN A 69 27.33 -14.14 -10.96
CA ASN A 69 26.38 -14.83 -11.82
C ASN A 69 25.10 -15.25 -11.09
N PHE A 70 24.95 -14.85 -9.83
CA PHE A 70 23.78 -15.19 -9.02
C PHE A 70 22.54 -14.38 -9.46
N ALA A 71 21.83 -14.91 -10.45
CA ALA A 71 20.68 -14.24 -11.09
C ALA A 71 19.55 -13.91 -10.12
N ALA A 72 19.19 -14.81 -9.19
CA ALA A 72 18.13 -14.59 -8.20
C ALA A 72 18.45 -13.41 -7.27
N GLY A 73 19.72 -13.16 -6.95
CA GLY A 73 20.14 -12.01 -6.16
C GLY A 73 19.85 -10.68 -6.86
N TYR A 74 20.18 -10.57 -8.14
CA TYR A 74 19.84 -9.39 -8.95
C TYR A 74 18.35 -9.24 -9.12
N LEU A 75 17.62 -10.34 -9.33
CA LEU A 75 16.17 -10.31 -9.47
C LEU A 75 15.51 -9.76 -8.20
N LEU A 76 15.88 -10.25 -7.04
CA LEU A 76 15.33 -9.75 -5.77
C LEU A 76 15.73 -8.28 -5.53
N LEU A 77 16.99 -7.86 -5.82
CA LEU A 77 17.40 -6.47 -5.77
C LEU A 77 16.51 -5.56 -6.63
N SER A 78 16.05 -6.03 -7.80
CA SER A 78 15.17 -5.24 -8.67
C SER A 78 13.77 -4.97 -8.09
N THR A 79 13.40 -5.61 -6.98
CA THR A 79 12.07 -5.45 -6.36
C THR A 79 12.01 -4.43 -5.23
N PHE A 80 13.16 -3.88 -4.79
CA PHE A 80 13.17 -2.94 -3.67
C PHE A 80 12.67 -1.56 -4.06
N ASN A 81 11.65 -1.07 -3.36
CA ASN A 81 11.09 0.28 -3.56
C ASN A 81 12.07 1.42 -3.20
N SER A 82 13.14 1.11 -2.46
CA SER A 82 14.20 2.08 -2.13
C SER A 82 15.17 2.34 -3.28
N ASN A 83 15.06 1.60 -4.38
CA ASN A 83 15.90 1.83 -5.55
C ASN A 83 15.34 2.98 -6.40
N SER A 84 16.23 3.72 -7.06
CA SER A 84 15.84 4.54 -8.18
C SER A 84 15.33 3.67 -9.36
N VAL A 85 14.59 4.27 -10.28
CA VAL A 85 14.14 3.57 -11.50
C VAL A 85 15.33 2.97 -12.25
N SER A 86 16.42 3.74 -12.39
CA SER A 86 17.64 3.30 -13.06
C SER A 86 18.32 2.10 -12.38
N GLU A 87 18.36 2.09 -11.03
CA GLU A 87 18.90 0.93 -10.29
C GLU A 87 18.01 -0.30 -10.46
N THR A 88 16.68 -0.12 -10.37
CA THR A 88 15.70 -1.19 -10.60
C THR A 88 15.88 -1.82 -11.97
N ASP A 89 15.99 -1.01 -13.02
CA ASP A 89 16.20 -1.47 -14.38
C ASP A 89 17.54 -2.18 -14.54
N LYS A 90 18.61 -1.58 -14.01
CA LYS A 90 19.96 -2.19 -14.03
C LYS A 90 19.99 -3.59 -13.41
N TYR A 91 19.36 -3.76 -12.24
CA TYR A 91 19.32 -5.07 -11.58
C TYR A 91 18.43 -6.07 -12.36
N TYR A 92 17.29 -5.61 -12.88
CA TYR A 92 16.41 -6.44 -13.67
C TYR A 92 17.09 -6.94 -14.95
N GLU A 93 17.71 -6.05 -15.74
CA GLU A 93 18.42 -6.40 -16.97
C GLU A 93 19.59 -7.35 -16.69
N LYS A 94 20.29 -7.17 -15.56
CA LYS A 94 21.34 -8.09 -15.15
C LYS A 94 20.79 -9.47 -14.82
N ALA A 95 19.65 -9.55 -14.14
CA ALA A 95 18.98 -10.83 -13.86
C ALA A 95 18.52 -11.52 -15.17
N LEU A 96 17.91 -10.76 -16.09
CA LEU A 96 17.45 -11.24 -17.40
C LEU A 96 18.62 -11.78 -18.22
N GLY A 97 19.75 -11.08 -18.27
CA GLY A 97 20.97 -11.54 -18.98
C GLY A 97 21.62 -12.79 -18.38
N LEU A 98 21.13 -13.26 -17.22
CA LEU A 98 21.57 -14.49 -16.54
C LEU A 98 20.49 -15.58 -16.52
N GLU A 99 19.40 -15.43 -17.27
CA GLU A 99 18.24 -16.35 -17.26
C GLU A 99 18.65 -17.80 -17.55
N GLU A 100 19.58 -18.04 -18.47
CA GLU A 100 20.08 -19.37 -18.82
C GLU A 100 20.71 -20.11 -17.62
N LYS A 101 21.15 -19.36 -16.59
CA LYS A 101 21.76 -19.92 -15.36
C LYS A 101 20.73 -20.22 -14.27
N MET A 102 19.50 -19.74 -14.43
CA MET A 102 18.43 -19.95 -13.48
C MET A 102 17.89 -21.37 -13.52
N ASN A 103 17.54 -21.91 -12.34
CA ASN A 103 16.71 -23.11 -12.25
C ASN A 103 15.22 -22.76 -12.53
N ASP A 104 14.35 -23.76 -12.60
CA ASP A 104 12.93 -23.56 -12.92
C ASP A 104 12.17 -22.71 -11.90
N VAL A 105 12.54 -22.78 -10.61
CA VAL A 105 11.92 -21.96 -9.55
C VAL A 105 12.32 -20.50 -9.73
N GLU A 106 13.59 -20.21 -9.96
CA GLU A 106 14.09 -18.85 -10.19
C GLU A 106 13.49 -18.23 -11.46
N ARG A 107 13.30 -19.04 -12.54
CA ARG A 107 12.60 -18.59 -13.76
C ARG A 107 11.15 -18.22 -13.48
N CYS A 108 10.43 -18.94 -12.63
CA CYS A 108 9.07 -18.52 -12.24
C CYS A 108 9.08 -17.14 -11.57
N PHE A 109 10.04 -16.84 -10.68
CA PHE A 109 10.16 -15.50 -10.09
C PHE A 109 10.51 -14.42 -11.14
N LEU A 110 11.35 -14.74 -12.13
CA LEU A 110 11.65 -13.84 -13.23
C LEU A 110 10.39 -13.58 -14.08
N ASP A 111 9.60 -14.61 -14.40
CA ASP A 111 8.36 -14.48 -15.14
C ASP A 111 7.32 -13.64 -14.38
N ILE A 112 7.16 -13.86 -13.07
CA ILE A 112 6.32 -13.03 -12.21
C ILE A 112 6.80 -11.57 -12.27
N ARG A 113 8.10 -11.31 -12.11
CA ARG A 113 8.64 -9.94 -12.16
C ARG A 113 8.45 -9.29 -13.52
N SER A 114 8.72 -10.00 -14.61
CA SER A 114 8.53 -9.48 -15.97
C SER A 114 7.07 -9.18 -16.29
N SER A 115 6.14 -10.01 -15.77
CA SER A 115 4.70 -9.80 -15.95
C SER A 115 4.21 -8.51 -15.27
N TYR A 116 4.77 -8.12 -14.12
CA TYR A 116 4.49 -6.81 -13.51
C TYR A 116 4.99 -5.65 -14.40
N ARG A 117 6.15 -5.81 -15.05
CA ARG A 117 6.71 -4.79 -15.94
C ARG A 117 5.92 -4.64 -17.25
N SER A 118 5.40 -5.73 -17.78
CA SER A 118 4.57 -5.74 -19.00
C SER A 118 3.06 -5.60 -18.73
N ASN A 119 2.64 -5.64 -17.46
CA ASN A 119 1.24 -5.73 -17.05
C ASN A 119 0.51 -6.94 -17.67
N ASP A 120 1.20 -8.08 -17.77
CA ASP A 120 0.68 -9.33 -18.33
C ASP A 120 0.20 -10.23 -17.18
N ILE A 121 -1.10 -10.16 -16.88
CA ILE A 121 -1.72 -10.92 -15.79
C ILE A 121 -1.69 -12.43 -16.10
N ASP A 122 -1.93 -12.82 -17.34
CA ASP A 122 -1.95 -14.25 -17.74
C ASP A 122 -0.59 -14.91 -17.55
N LYS A 123 0.48 -14.21 -17.91
CA LYS A 123 1.85 -14.66 -17.65
C LYS A 123 2.08 -14.84 -16.15
N ARG A 124 1.60 -13.90 -15.33
CA ARG A 124 1.74 -13.95 -13.85
C ARG A 124 1.03 -15.14 -13.26
N VAL A 125 -0.21 -15.42 -13.69
CA VAL A 125 -0.99 -16.58 -13.25
C VAL A 125 -0.24 -17.87 -13.56
N LYS A 126 0.15 -18.06 -14.83
CA LYS A 126 0.90 -19.28 -15.26
C LYS A 126 2.19 -19.49 -14.48
N ALA A 127 2.94 -18.42 -14.24
CA ALA A 127 4.19 -18.50 -13.48
C ALA A 127 3.94 -18.82 -12.00
N SER A 128 2.90 -18.27 -11.38
CA SER A 128 2.54 -18.57 -9.99
C SER A 128 2.01 -20.00 -9.82
N GLU A 129 1.20 -20.51 -10.76
CA GLU A 129 0.75 -21.90 -10.78
C GLU A 129 1.92 -22.87 -10.93
N ARG A 130 2.84 -22.60 -11.88
CA ARG A 130 4.05 -23.39 -12.07
C ARG A 130 4.92 -23.42 -10.81
N LEU A 131 5.04 -22.30 -10.12
CA LEU A 131 5.79 -22.20 -8.86
C LEU A 131 5.19 -23.12 -7.79
N ILE A 132 3.86 -23.17 -7.65
CA ILE A 132 3.18 -24.13 -6.74
C ILE A 132 3.46 -25.58 -7.13
N VAL A 133 3.47 -25.90 -8.42
CA VAL A 133 3.78 -27.26 -8.89
C VAL A 133 5.22 -27.67 -8.52
N LEU A 134 6.17 -26.74 -8.66
CA LEU A 134 7.60 -27.01 -8.39
C LEU A 134 7.91 -27.10 -6.89
N ILE A 135 7.27 -26.26 -6.06
CA ILE A 135 7.52 -26.21 -4.61
C ILE A 135 6.21 -26.16 -3.80
N PRO A 136 5.35 -27.22 -3.87
CA PRO A 136 3.96 -27.19 -3.36
C PRO A 136 3.85 -27.02 -1.84
N LYS A 137 4.89 -27.36 -1.09
CA LYS A 137 4.95 -27.23 0.39
C LYS A 137 5.73 -25.99 0.85
N ASN A 138 5.94 -25.02 -0.04
CA ASN A 138 6.69 -23.82 0.28
C ASN A 138 5.73 -22.63 0.45
N ALA A 139 5.82 -21.93 1.59
CA ALA A 139 4.94 -20.80 1.91
C ALA A 139 5.05 -19.65 0.88
N ILE A 140 6.25 -19.42 0.31
CA ILE A 140 6.47 -18.35 -0.68
C ILE A 140 5.68 -18.59 -1.98
N ALA A 141 5.56 -19.86 -2.42
CA ALA A 141 4.79 -20.18 -3.63
C ALA A 141 3.31 -19.80 -3.47
N HIS A 142 2.72 -20.15 -2.33
CA HIS A 142 1.33 -19.80 -2.03
C HIS A 142 1.14 -18.30 -1.77
N GLU A 143 2.12 -17.64 -1.19
CA GLU A 143 2.13 -16.17 -1.06
C GLU A 143 2.11 -15.49 -2.44
N ARG A 144 2.95 -15.93 -3.40
CA ARG A 144 2.94 -15.37 -4.77
C ARG A 144 1.60 -15.56 -5.47
N MET A 145 0.99 -16.73 -5.32
CA MET A 145 -0.37 -16.96 -5.84
C MET A 145 -1.40 -16.06 -5.14
N SER A 146 -1.26 -15.83 -3.83
CA SER A 146 -2.14 -14.93 -3.10
C SER A 146 -2.09 -13.50 -3.65
N TYR A 147 -0.90 -12.96 -3.90
CA TYR A 147 -0.76 -11.65 -4.55
C TYR A 147 -1.32 -11.63 -5.97
N THR A 148 -1.11 -12.70 -6.75
CA THR A 148 -1.66 -12.81 -8.12
C THR A 148 -3.18 -12.76 -8.09
N ASN A 149 -3.83 -13.52 -7.20
CA ASN A 149 -5.28 -13.51 -7.04
C ASN A 149 -5.80 -12.13 -6.57
N TYR A 150 -5.07 -11.46 -5.68
CA TYR A 150 -5.43 -10.11 -5.23
C TYR A 150 -5.44 -9.10 -6.38
N GLU A 151 -4.42 -9.15 -7.26
CA GLU A 151 -4.34 -8.30 -8.45
C GLU A 151 -5.47 -8.57 -9.46
N MET A 152 -5.95 -9.82 -9.51
CA MET A 152 -7.11 -10.21 -10.30
C MET A 152 -8.45 -9.80 -9.66
N ALA A 153 -8.41 -9.11 -8.52
CA ALA A 153 -9.58 -8.79 -7.68
C ALA A 153 -10.32 -10.03 -7.12
N ASP A 154 -9.73 -11.22 -7.20
CA ASP A 154 -10.25 -12.42 -6.54
C ASP A 154 -9.75 -12.49 -5.09
N ILE A 155 -10.40 -11.69 -4.25
CA ILE A 155 -10.00 -11.52 -2.85
C ILE A 155 -10.14 -12.82 -2.05
N GLU A 156 -11.15 -13.62 -2.34
CA GLU A 156 -11.34 -14.88 -1.61
C GLU A 156 -10.28 -15.93 -1.99
N ALA A 157 -9.97 -16.10 -3.27
CA ALA A 157 -8.86 -16.95 -3.71
C ALA A 157 -7.50 -16.48 -3.16
N SER A 158 -7.30 -15.15 -3.05
CA SER A 158 -6.13 -14.58 -2.40
C SER A 158 -6.03 -15.02 -0.94
N ARG A 159 -7.11 -14.90 -0.16
CA ARG A 159 -7.16 -15.33 1.25
C ARG A 159 -6.90 -16.82 1.40
N GLN A 160 -7.51 -17.65 0.55
CA GLN A 160 -7.29 -19.10 0.57
C GLN A 160 -5.82 -19.46 0.28
N SER A 161 -5.18 -18.78 -0.65
CA SER A 161 -3.75 -18.95 -0.94
C SER A 161 -2.87 -18.53 0.24
N ALA A 162 -3.20 -17.42 0.92
CA ALA A 162 -2.49 -17.01 2.13
C ALA A 162 -2.65 -18.02 3.28
N LEU A 163 -3.84 -18.61 3.46
CA LEU A 163 -4.05 -19.68 4.44
C LEU A 163 -3.18 -20.91 4.12
N LYS A 164 -3.09 -21.32 2.86
CA LYS A 164 -2.19 -22.41 2.45
C LYS A 164 -0.71 -22.10 2.73
N ALA A 165 -0.30 -20.83 2.62
CA ALA A 165 1.05 -20.43 3.01
C ALA A 165 1.28 -20.61 4.52
N ILE A 166 0.29 -20.31 5.36
CA ILE A 166 0.34 -20.55 6.81
C ILE A 166 0.36 -22.06 7.13
N ASP A 167 -0.40 -22.87 6.39
CA ASP A 167 -0.36 -24.32 6.53
C ASP A 167 1.03 -24.90 6.20
N CYS A 168 1.75 -24.30 5.24
CA CYS A 168 3.12 -24.67 4.92
C CYS A 168 4.11 -24.26 5.99
N ASP A 169 3.96 -23.07 6.55
CA ASP A 169 4.78 -22.51 7.64
C ASP A 169 3.93 -21.60 8.53
N LYS A 170 3.57 -22.11 9.72
CA LYS A 170 2.76 -21.40 10.71
C LYS A 170 3.37 -20.02 11.13
N TYR A 171 4.68 -19.86 11.02
CA TYR A 171 5.38 -18.63 11.40
C TYR A 171 5.67 -17.71 10.22
N TYR A 172 5.15 -18.03 9.04
CA TYR A 172 5.34 -17.23 7.83
C TYR A 172 4.54 -15.91 7.87
N SER A 173 5.12 -14.93 8.51
CA SER A 173 4.48 -13.61 8.75
C SER A 173 3.90 -12.91 7.52
N PRO A 174 4.49 -12.98 6.28
CA PRO A 174 3.90 -12.34 5.11
C PRO A 174 2.48 -12.80 4.78
N ALA A 175 2.15 -14.07 5.01
CA ALA A 175 0.80 -14.57 4.77
C ALA A 175 -0.23 -13.94 5.74
N TYR A 176 0.14 -13.74 7.00
CA TYR A 176 -0.69 -13.00 7.95
C TYR A 176 -0.90 -11.55 7.52
N ASN A 177 0.15 -10.90 6.99
CA ASN A 177 0.04 -9.53 6.48
C ASN A 177 -1.00 -9.43 5.36
N ILE A 178 -1.03 -10.40 4.45
CA ILE A 178 -2.04 -10.46 3.38
C ILE A 178 -3.44 -10.63 3.97
N LEU A 179 -3.63 -11.57 4.91
CA LEU A 179 -4.93 -11.79 5.54
C LEU A 179 -5.41 -10.56 6.30
N VAL A 180 -4.55 -9.96 7.13
CA VAL A 180 -4.88 -8.74 7.89
C VAL A 180 -5.28 -7.62 6.94
N ASN A 181 -4.46 -7.36 5.91
CA ASN A 181 -4.74 -6.29 4.95
C ASN A 181 -6.01 -6.57 4.14
N SER A 182 -6.19 -7.78 3.63
CA SER A 182 -7.37 -8.13 2.83
C SER A 182 -8.66 -8.06 3.63
N TYR A 183 -8.68 -8.52 4.89
CA TYR A 183 -9.86 -8.40 5.74
C TYR A 183 -10.11 -6.98 6.25
N THR A 184 -9.07 -6.14 6.29
CA THR A 184 -9.21 -4.73 6.71
C THR A 184 -9.66 -3.83 5.57
N PHE A 185 -9.15 -4.03 4.35
CA PHE A 185 -9.26 -3.05 3.27
C PHE A 185 -10.02 -3.54 2.04
N ALA A 186 -10.06 -4.86 1.76
CA ALA A 186 -10.76 -5.40 0.59
C ALA A 186 -12.12 -6.01 0.96
N GLU A 187 -13.10 -5.83 0.08
CA GLU A 187 -14.43 -6.42 0.26
C GLU A 187 -14.42 -7.95 -0.05
N PRO A 188 -15.22 -8.74 0.67
CA PRO A 188 -15.96 -8.40 1.88
C PRO A 188 -15.04 -8.22 3.09
N LYS A 189 -15.12 -7.09 3.79
CA LYS A 189 -14.33 -6.82 5.00
C LYS A 189 -14.76 -7.69 6.17
N SER A 190 -13.78 -8.00 7.04
CA SER A 190 -14.03 -8.66 8.33
C SER A 190 -12.99 -8.21 9.33
N PHE A 191 -13.28 -7.14 10.05
CA PHE A 191 -12.36 -6.61 11.05
C PHE A 191 -12.07 -7.59 12.19
N ASP A 192 -13.03 -8.46 12.55
CA ASP A 192 -12.82 -9.49 13.56
C ASP A 192 -11.76 -10.52 13.11
N LYS A 193 -11.83 -10.97 11.84
CA LYS A 193 -10.79 -11.85 11.28
C LYS A 193 -9.45 -11.14 11.17
N ALA A 194 -9.44 -9.88 10.73
CA ALA A 194 -8.22 -9.07 10.68
C ALA A 194 -7.56 -8.97 12.07
N GLU A 195 -8.35 -8.72 13.12
CA GLU A 195 -7.88 -8.62 14.49
C GLU A 195 -7.31 -9.97 15.00
N ILE A 196 -7.97 -11.10 14.71
CA ILE A 196 -7.48 -12.44 15.04
C ILE A 196 -6.11 -12.67 14.44
N TYR A 197 -5.94 -12.51 13.13
CA TYR A 197 -4.65 -12.74 12.45
C TYR A 197 -3.57 -11.74 12.87
N ALA A 198 -3.93 -10.47 13.13
CA ALA A 198 -2.98 -9.47 13.63
C ALA A 198 -2.48 -9.82 15.03
N LYS A 199 -3.34 -10.28 15.94
CA LYS A 199 -2.96 -10.77 17.26
C LYS A 199 -2.11 -12.04 17.20
N GLU A 200 -2.44 -12.94 16.31
CA GLU A 200 -1.69 -14.19 16.12
C GLU A 200 -0.27 -13.90 15.64
N VAL A 201 -0.07 -13.14 14.57
CA VAL A 201 1.27 -12.80 14.06
C VAL A 201 2.07 -11.98 15.08
N LEU A 202 1.43 -11.10 15.85
CA LEU A 202 2.07 -10.36 16.94
C LEU A 202 2.53 -11.29 18.06
N SER A 203 1.80 -12.36 18.37
CA SER A 203 2.11 -13.27 19.47
C SER A 203 3.51 -13.90 19.38
N PHE A 204 3.97 -14.18 18.16
CA PHE A 204 5.32 -14.71 17.92
C PHE A 204 6.32 -13.67 17.37
N ASN A 205 5.89 -12.41 17.22
CA ASN A 205 6.73 -11.27 16.78
C ASN A 205 6.68 -10.08 17.76
N LYS A 206 6.53 -10.30 19.07
CA LYS A 206 6.33 -9.25 20.09
C LYS A 206 7.39 -8.15 20.09
N ASN A 207 8.62 -8.48 19.68
CA ASN A 207 9.75 -7.56 19.65
C ASN A 207 9.86 -6.76 18.35
N LYS A 208 8.87 -6.85 17.44
CA LYS A 208 8.90 -6.18 16.14
C LYS A 208 7.79 -5.14 16.09
N SER A 209 8.16 -3.87 16.07
CA SER A 209 7.25 -2.72 16.06
C SER A 209 6.20 -2.79 14.94
N PHE A 210 6.56 -3.35 13.77
CA PHE A 210 5.68 -3.48 12.64
C PHE A 210 4.35 -4.18 12.96
N TYR A 211 4.37 -5.27 13.76
CA TYR A 211 3.14 -6.02 14.08
C TYR A 211 2.27 -5.33 15.15
N HIS A 212 2.87 -4.52 16.01
CA HIS A 212 2.11 -3.60 16.87
C HIS A 212 1.41 -2.52 16.04
N VAL A 213 2.13 -1.94 15.06
CA VAL A 213 1.57 -0.98 14.10
C VAL A 213 0.42 -1.62 13.32
N MET A 214 0.60 -2.85 12.82
CA MET A 214 -0.45 -3.57 12.08
C MET A 214 -1.73 -3.74 12.91
N LEU A 215 -1.61 -4.17 14.17
CA LEU A 215 -2.77 -4.29 15.06
C LEU A 215 -3.40 -2.92 15.35
N GLY A 216 -2.58 -1.88 15.51
CA GLY A 216 -3.04 -0.50 15.61
C GLY A 216 -3.83 -0.05 14.37
N ASP A 217 -3.39 -0.42 13.17
CA ASP A 217 -4.10 -0.12 11.92
C ASP A 217 -5.47 -0.82 11.86
N VAL A 218 -5.57 -2.07 12.34
CA VAL A 218 -6.85 -2.80 12.45
C VAL A 218 -7.79 -2.10 13.44
N TYR A 219 -7.30 -1.69 14.61
CA TYR A 219 -8.10 -0.94 15.57
C TYR A 219 -8.57 0.40 15.03
N ARG A 220 -7.71 1.09 14.27
CA ARG A 220 -8.09 2.33 13.62
C ARG A 220 -9.20 2.12 12.57
N ALA A 221 -9.11 1.05 11.79
CA ALA A 221 -10.17 0.67 10.83
C ALA A 221 -11.50 0.35 11.52
N GLN A 222 -11.44 -0.20 12.74
CA GLN A 222 -12.63 -0.45 13.57
C GLN A 222 -13.15 0.82 14.27
N ASN A 223 -12.57 1.99 14.04
CA ASN A 223 -12.85 3.23 14.78
C ASN A 223 -12.52 3.15 16.30
N LYS A 224 -11.65 2.24 16.70
CA LYS A 224 -11.13 2.10 18.07
C LYS A 224 -9.85 2.93 18.22
N LEU A 225 -10.00 4.26 18.14
CA LEU A 225 -8.88 5.19 17.93
C LEU A 225 -7.89 5.23 19.11
N GLU A 226 -8.40 5.17 20.35
CA GLU A 226 -7.56 5.14 21.54
C GLU A 226 -6.74 3.85 21.62
N GLN A 227 -7.37 2.70 21.29
CA GLN A 227 -6.67 1.41 21.24
C GLN A 227 -5.62 1.38 20.10
N ALA A 228 -5.91 2.04 18.98
CA ALA A 228 -4.93 2.22 17.90
C ALA A 228 -3.73 3.02 18.37
N ALA A 229 -3.95 4.16 19.05
CA ALA A 229 -2.89 5.00 19.61
C ALA A 229 -2.03 4.21 20.61
N GLU A 230 -2.66 3.43 21.51
CA GLU A 230 -1.95 2.56 22.46
C GLU A 230 -1.01 1.57 21.74
N LYS A 231 -1.48 0.93 20.66
CA LYS A 231 -0.65 -0.04 19.93
C LYS A 231 0.49 0.65 19.18
N TYR A 232 0.32 1.87 18.70
CA TYR A 232 1.40 2.65 18.12
C TYR A 232 2.42 3.09 19.17
N ASP A 233 1.98 3.41 20.39
CA ASP A 233 2.88 3.68 21.52
C ASP A 233 3.65 2.41 21.95
N ASP A 234 3.01 1.24 21.94
CA ASP A 234 3.71 -0.04 22.16
C ASP A 234 4.76 -0.29 21.08
N ALA A 235 4.42 -0.02 19.81
CA ALA A 235 5.36 -0.10 18.69
C ALA A 235 6.57 0.84 18.88
N PHE A 236 6.34 2.03 19.41
CA PHE A 236 7.39 3.00 19.71
C PHE A 236 8.33 2.51 20.81
N LYS A 237 7.81 1.89 21.87
CA LYS A 237 8.59 1.32 22.99
C LYS A 237 9.49 0.16 22.56
N VAL A 238 9.06 -0.64 21.57
CA VAL A 238 9.85 -1.75 21.02
C VAL A 238 11.09 -1.27 20.23
N GLY A 239 11.13 -0.03 19.81
CA GLY A 239 12.37 0.73 19.56
C GLY A 239 13.07 0.56 18.21
N THR A 240 12.57 -0.21 17.27
CA THR A 240 13.30 -0.43 15.99
C THR A 240 12.90 0.51 14.86
N ASN A 241 11.80 1.26 14.98
CA ASN A 241 11.32 2.15 13.92
C ASN A 241 10.46 3.29 14.48
N ASN A 242 11.09 4.13 15.29
CA ASN A 242 10.42 5.16 16.10
C ASN A 242 9.65 6.16 15.24
N TRP A 243 10.20 6.60 14.11
CA TRP A 243 9.55 7.54 13.20
C TRP A 243 8.20 7.02 12.70
N LEU A 244 8.11 5.74 12.32
CA LEU A 244 6.88 5.14 11.80
C LEU A 244 5.80 5.07 12.88
N SER A 245 6.17 4.66 14.09
CA SER A 245 5.22 4.55 15.22
C SER A 245 4.67 5.92 15.60
N ALA A 246 5.53 6.96 15.66
CA ALA A 246 5.12 8.33 15.89
C ALA A 246 4.20 8.85 14.79
N ALA A 247 4.53 8.60 13.51
CA ALA A 247 3.69 8.99 12.37
C ALA A 247 2.31 8.30 12.42
N LYS A 248 2.27 6.99 12.74
CA LYS A 248 1.02 6.25 12.88
C LYS A 248 0.16 6.73 14.05
N ALA A 249 0.78 7.07 15.19
CA ALA A 249 0.09 7.73 16.30
C ALA A 249 -0.51 9.07 15.84
N GLY A 250 0.27 9.90 15.13
CA GLY A 250 -0.23 11.14 14.52
C GLY A 250 -1.45 10.91 13.64
N HIS A 251 -1.45 9.87 12.82
CA HIS A 251 -2.61 9.52 12.02
C HIS A 251 -3.84 9.12 12.84
N ALA A 252 -3.69 8.44 13.96
CA ALA A 252 -4.82 8.13 14.85
C ALA A 252 -5.35 9.41 15.51
N TYR A 253 -4.46 10.24 16.06
CA TYR A 253 -4.82 11.52 16.69
C TYR A 253 -5.49 12.50 15.72
N THR A 254 -5.17 12.48 14.44
CA THR A 254 -5.80 13.37 13.42
C THR A 254 -7.32 13.32 13.47
N MET A 255 -7.91 12.19 13.85
CA MET A 255 -9.36 11.99 13.84
C MET A 255 -10.07 12.55 15.07
N PHE A 256 -9.36 12.79 16.20
CA PHE A 256 -9.97 13.25 17.45
C PHE A 256 -9.19 14.36 18.16
N ASP A 257 -7.88 14.47 17.95
CA ASP A 257 -7.03 15.58 18.42
C ASP A 257 -5.99 15.99 17.37
N PRO A 258 -6.36 16.80 16.34
CA PRO A 258 -5.44 17.23 15.29
C PRO A 258 -4.23 18.02 15.80
N SER A 259 -4.33 18.67 16.98
CA SER A 259 -3.20 19.38 17.58
C SER A 259 -2.13 18.42 18.09
N GLU A 260 -2.54 17.37 18.81
CA GLU A 260 -1.62 16.31 19.23
C GLU A 260 -1.08 15.53 18.04
N ALA A 261 -1.88 15.32 16.99
CA ALA A 261 -1.43 14.70 15.76
C ALA A 261 -0.22 15.45 15.15
N ARG A 262 -0.27 16.78 15.06
CA ARG A 262 0.84 17.58 14.53
C ARG A 262 2.11 17.42 15.36
N LYS A 263 2.02 17.37 16.70
CA LYS A 263 3.17 17.11 17.58
C LYS A 263 3.77 15.72 17.32
N ARG A 264 2.93 14.69 17.10
CA ARG A 264 3.40 13.34 16.75
C ARG A 264 4.07 13.30 15.37
N PHE A 265 3.58 14.06 14.40
CA PHE A 265 4.25 14.19 13.10
C PHE A 265 5.58 14.93 13.23
N ASP A 266 5.68 15.98 14.04
CA ASP A 266 6.96 16.65 14.33
C ASP A 266 7.96 15.70 15.01
N GLN A 267 7.49 14.86 15.95
CA GLN A 267 8.30 13.80 16.56
C GLN A 267 8.78 12.80 15.50
N ALA A 268 7.89 12.37 14.59
CA ALA A 268 8.26 11.46 13.51
C ALA A 268 9.34 12.06 12.58
N ILE A 269 9.24 13.34 12.24
CA ILE A 269 10.23 14.07 11.43
C ILE A 269 11.59 14.11 12.15
N ASN A 270 11.61 14.37 13.45
CA ASN A 270 12.84 14.41 14.26
C ASN A 270 13.53 13.04 14.36
N GLU A 271 12.76 11.95 14.39
CA GLU A 271 13.27 10.58 14.44
C GLU A 271 13.64 10.03 13.05
N ALA A 272 13.23 10.70 11.98
CA ALA A 272 13.42 10.26 10.61
C ALA A 272 14.89 10.28 10.18
N LYS A 273 15.35 9.19 9.59
CA LYS A 273 16.75 9.02 9.11
C LYS A 273 16.90 9.28 7.61
N THR A 274 15.80 9.20 6.85
CA THR A 274 15.83 9.37 5.40
C THR A 274 14.86 10.47 4.96
N LYS A 275 15.10 11.02 3.77
CA LYS A 275 14.22 12.01 3.14
C LYS A 275 12.76 11.55 3.07
N ASN A 276 12.53 10.31 2.66
CA ASN A 276 11.19 9.74 2.54
C ASN A 276 10.48 9.58 3.89
N GLN A 277 11.22 9.31 4.96
CA GLN A 277 10.69 9.26 6.32
C GLN A 277 10.31 10.65 6.85
N LYS A 278 10.99 11.72 6.39
CA LYS A 278 10.71 13.10 6.78
C LYS A 278 9.49 13.68 6.06
N ILE A 279 9.40 13.46 4.75
CA ILE A 279 8.39 14.15 3.94
C ILE A 279 6.97 13.62 4.18
N GLY A 280 6.80 12.33 4.43
CA GLY A 280 5.48 11.73 4.68
C GLY A 280 4.71 12.37 5.84
N PRO A 281 5.30 12.55 7.03
CA PRO A 281 4.67 13.29 8.13
C PRO A 281 4.39 14.76 7.82
N GLU A 282 5.20 15.43 6.98
CA GLU A 282 4.89 16.79 6.51
C GLU A 282 3.61 16.84 5.68
N TYR A 283 3.40 15.89 4.77
CA TYR A 283 2.13 15.73 4.04
C TYR A 283 0.97 15.45 5.01
N ALA A 284 1.19 14.61 6.01
CA ALA A 284 0.15 14.26 6.98
C ALA A 284 -0.31 15.47 7.82
N LYS A 285 0.55 16.46 8.05
CA LYS A 285 0.17 17.72 8.69
C LYS A 285 -0.85 18.52 7.87
N ILE A 286 -0.77 18.47 6.52
CA ILE A 286 -1.78 19.07 5.62
C ILE A 286 -3.16 18.49 5.94
N TYR A 287 -3.23 17.16 6.14
CA TYR A 287 -4.49 16.47 6.41
C TYR A 287 -5.11 16.88 7.75
N THR A 288 -4.30 17.19 8.76
CA THR A 288 -4.83 17.67 10.04
C THR A 288 -5.59 18.97 9.90
N TYR A 289 -5.08 19.91 9.09
CA TYR A 289 -5.74 21.18 8.82
C TYR A 289 -7.02 20.98 7.99
N LEU A 290 -6.97 20.11 6.98
CA LEU A 290 -8.15 19.81 6.16
C LEU A 290 -9.28 19.14 6.96
N HIS A 291 -8.97 18.26 7.92
CA HIS A 291 -9.97 17.72 8.83
C HIS A 291 -10.62 18.77 9.74
N GLN A 292 -9.94 19.91 9.96
CA GLN A 292 -10.46 21.08 10.66
C GLN A 292 -11.17 22.07 9.70
N ASN A 293 -11.28 21.76 8.40
CA ASN A 293 -11.75 22.65 7.33
C ASN A 293 -10.90 23.95 7.17
N ASP A 294 -9.66 23.92 7.65
CA ASP A 294 -8.72 25.06 7.53
C ASP A 294 -7.89 24.95 6.24
N PHE A 295 -8.51 25.32 5.13
CA PHE A 295 -7.87 25.30 3.81
C PHE A 295 -6.68 26.26 3.71
N SER A 296 -6.69 27.36 4.47
CA SER A 296 -5.58 28.31 4.46
C SER A 296 -4.32 27.71 5.05
N MET A 297 -4.41 27.18 6.28
CA MET A 297 -3.27 26.53 6.93
C MET A 297 -2.80 25.28 6.19
N ALA A 298 -3.72 24.56 5.52
CA ALA A 298 -3.36 23.44 4.66
C ALA A 298 -2.50 23.88 3.47
N LEU A 299 -2.85 25.00 2.80
CA LEU A 299 -2.06 25.59 1.72
C LEU A 299 -0.72 26.16 2.23
N ASP A 300 -0.69 26.78 3.42
CA ASP A 300 0.55 27.23 4.04
C ASP A 300 1.52 26.08 4.28
N GLN A 301 1.01 24.93 4.73
CA GLN A 301 1.82 23.71 4.89
C GLN A 301 2.32 23.16 3.55
N VAL A 302 1.48 23.15 2.49
CA VAL A 302 1.92 22.79 1.13
C VAL A 302 3.05 23.71 0.68
N ASN A 303 2.89 25.04 0.84
CA ASN A 303 3.92 26.02 0.49
C ASN A 303 5.21 25.86 1.31
N PHE A 304 5.09 25.51 2.59
CA PHE A 304 6.25 25.19 3.43
C PHE A 304 7.04 24.01 2.84
N ILE A 305 6.38 22.92 2.48
CA ILE A 305 7.05 21.75 1.89
C ILE A 305 7.71 22.14 0.56
N LYS A 306 7.00 22.84 -0.34
CA LYS A 306 7.54 23.29 -1.64
C LYS A 306 8.83 24.09 -1.49
N LYS A 307 8.87 25.04 -0.55
CA LYS A 307 10.05 25.87 -0.29
C LYS A 307 11.24 25.08 0.24
N ASN A 308 10.97 23.97 0.93
CA ASN A 308 11.99 23.17 1.59
C ASN A 308 12.38 21.90 0.81
N LEU A 309 11.84 21.65 -0.39
CA LEU A 309 12.13 20.42 -1.17
C LEU A 309 13.62 20.18 -1.35
N ASN A 310 14.41 21.22 -1.65
CA ASN A 310 15.85 21.13 -1.83
C ASN A 310 16.61 20.75 -0.54
N SER A 311 16.00 20.89 0.64
CA SER A 311 16.62 20.54 1.92
C SER A 311 16.51 19.04 2.27
N TYR A 312 15.71 18.27 1.51
CA TYR A 312 15.50 16.85 1.76
C TYR A 312 16.50 15.94 1.04
N ASP A 313 17.49 16.48 0.36
CA ASP A 313 18.50 15.70 -0.41
C ASP A 313 17.87 14.83 -1.52
N PHE A 314 16.83 15.34 -2.16
CA PHE A 314 16.22 14.74 -3.35
C PHE A 314 17.04 15.03 -4.61
N THR A 315 17.06 14.07 -5.53
CA THR A 315 17.49 14.33 -6.91
C THR A 315 16.52 15.25 -7.63
N ASN A 316 16.92 15.87 -8.74
CA ASN A 316 16.02 16.73 -9.53
C ASN A 316 14.75 15.99 -9.96
N GLN A 317 14.84 14.72 -10.35
CA GLN A 317 13.68 13.93 -10.74
C GLN A 317 12.74 13.64 -9.56
N GLU A 318 13.29 13.41 -8.36
CA GLU A 318 12.49 13.25 -7.14
C GLU A 318 11.83 14.58 -6.75
N ILE A 319 12.53 15.72 -6.89
CA ILE A 319 11.95 17.05 -6.67
C ILE A 319 10.77 17.28 -7.62
N ASP A 320 10.90 16.95 -8.90
CA ASP A 320 9.80 17.06 -9.86
C ASP A 320 8.61 16.17 -9.47
N SER A 321 8.88 14.93 -8.99
CA SER A 321 7.82 14.03 -8.52
C SER A 321 7.10 14.59 -7.30
N GLU A 322 7.83 15.04 -6.28
CA GLU A 322 7.26 15.65 -5.08
C GLU A 322 6.51 16.96 -5.39
N LEU A 323 7.03 17.77 -6.31
CA LEU A 323 6.36 18.98 -6.76
C LEU A 323 5.04 18.67 -7.49
N SER A 324 5.03 17.61 -8.30
CA SER A 324 3.79 17.10 -8.94
C SER A 324 2.74 16.71 -7.89
N ASP A 325 3.15 16.00 -6.83
CA ASP A 325 2.26 15.59 -5.74
C ASP A 325 1.75 16.81 -4.93
N LEU A 326 2.59 17.80 -4.67
CA LEU A 326 2.18 19.03 -4.00
C LEU A 326 1.22 19.87 -4.85
N LEU A 327 1.41 19.89 -6.18
CA LEU A 327 0.48 20.52 -7.11
C LEU A 327 -0.87 19.80 -7.18
N TRP A 328 -0.88 18.47 -6.98
CA TRP A 328 -2.13 17.72 -6.78
C TRP A 328 -2.85 18.15 -5.51
N HIS A 329 -2.12 18.32 -4.38
CA HIS A 329 -2.70 18.82 -3.13
C HIS A 329 -3.27 20.22 -3.30
N GLU A 330 -2.52 21.15 -3.90
CA GLU A 330 -3.01 22.51 -4.20
C GLU A 330 -4.28 22.48 -5.07
N TYR A 331 -4.23 21.75 -6.19
CA TYR A 331 -5.37 21.59 -7.09
C TYR A 331 -6.62 21.11 -6.34
N PHE A 332 -6.46 20.10 -5.50
CA PHE A 332 -7.56 19.50 -4.76
C PHE A 332 -8.12 20.47 -3.70
N ILE A 333 -7.24 21.11 -2.93
CA ILE A 333 -7.61 22.10 -1.91
C ILE A 333 -8.34 23.29 -2.56
N TYR A 334 -7.80 23.85 -3.64
CA TYR A 334 -8.42 24.96 -4.36
C TYR A 334 -9.76 24.57 -4.98
N SER A 335 -9.90 23.36 -5.52
CA SER A 335 -11.16 22.87 -6.08
C SER A 335 -12.25 22.79 -5.01
N HIS A 336 -11.92 22.34 -3.79
CA HIS A 336 -12.87 22.21 -2.68
C HIS A 336 -13.12 23.50 -1.90
N SER A 337 -12.23 24.50 -2.01
CA SER A 337 -12.43 25.84 -1.44
C SER A 337 -13.08 26.84 -2.42
N GLY A 338 -13.47 26.40 -3.62
CA GLY A 338 -14.11 27.24 -4.64
C GLY A 338 -13.14 28.17 -5.41
N GLN A 339 -11.83 28.00 -5.23
CA GLN A 339 -10.79 28.81 -5.89
C GLN A 339 -10.38 28.18 -7.23
N TYR A 340 -11.33 28.04 -8.14
CA TYR A 340 -11.18 27.26 -9.37
C TYR A 340 -10.10 27.75 -10.34
N GLU A 341 -9.82 29.05 -10.40
CA GLU A 341 -8.74 29.57 -11.25
C GLU A 341 -7.36 29.19 -10.70
N SER A 342 -7.20 29.19 -9.37
CA SER A 342 -6.00 28.68 -8.71
C SER A 342 -5.84 27.18 -8.94
N ALA A 343 -6.93 26.42 -8.82
CA ALA A 343 -6.93 24.97 -9.13
C ALA A 343 -6.48 24.69 -10.57
N LYS A 344 -7.01 25.46 -11.54
CA LYS A 344 -6.62 25.34 -12.96
C LYS A 344 -5.14 25.67 -13.17
N LYS A 345 -4.61 26.66 -12.47
CA LYS A 345 -3.17 26.99 -12.53
C LYS A 345 -2.32 25.85 -12.02
N SER A 346 -2.61 25.31 -10.82
CA SER A 346 -1.87 24.17 -10.26
C SER A 346 -1.95 22.94 -11.17
N LEU A 347 -3.12 22.65 -11.78
CA LEU A 347 -3.27 21.57 -12.74
C LEU A 347 -2.43 21.77 -14.02
N SER A 348 -2.34 23.02 -14.51
CA SER A 348 -1.52 23.35 -15.69
C SER A 348 -0.02 23.17 -15.42
N GLU A 349 0.44 23.53 -14.23
CA GLU A 349 1.83 23.35 -13.81
C GLU A 349 2.13 21.83 -13.63
N LYS A 350 1.24 21.12 -12.95
CA LYS A 350 1.33 19.65 -12.80
C LYS A 350 1.41 18.94 -14.15
N ARG A 351 0.58 19.31 -15.11
CA ARG A 351 0.60 18.75 -16.48
C ARG A 351 1.99 18.80 -17.12
N LYS A 352 2.70 19.93 -16.99
CA LYS A 352 4.04 20.09 -17.57
C LYS A 352 5.03 19.12 -16.96
N ILE A 353 4.99 18.99 -15.64
CA ILE A 353 5.89 18.11 -14.89
C ILE A 353 5.58 16.64 -15.21
N ASP A 354 4.31 16.23 -15.09
CA ASP A 354 3.90 14.84 -15.29
C ASP A 354 4.22 14.32 -16.70
N ILE A 355 3.96 15.15 -17.73
CA ILE A 355 4.33 14.80 -19.11
C ILE A 355 5.85 14.71 -19.26
N GLY A 356 6.60 15.60 -18.62
CA GLY A 356 8.06 15.55 -18.59
C GLY A 356 8.56 14.24 -17.97
N LEU A 357 8.08 13.89 -16.81
CA LEU A 357 8.43 12.64 -16.10
C LEU A 357 8.03 11.39 -16.90
N ALA A 358 6.83 11.39 -17.51
CA ALA A 358 6.35 10.28 -18.31
C ALA A 358 7.23 10.03 -19.55
N LYS A 359 7.71 11.09 -20.20
CA LYS A 359 8.64 10.99 -21.34
C LYS A 359 10.01 10.47 -20.94
N LEU A 360 10.49 10.77 -19.71
CA LEU A 360 11.75 10.23 -19.20
C LEU A 360 11.70 8.73 -18.94
N SER A 361 10.53 8.18 -18.63
CA SER A 361 10.35 6.75 -18.31
C SER A 361 10.57 5.80 -19.51
N LYS A 362 10.71 6.31 -20.75
CA LYS A 362 10.82 5.50 -22.00
C LYS A 362 9.71 4.46 -22.18
N ASN A 363 8.62 4.56 -21.42
CA ASN A 363 7.48 3.66 -21.46
C ASN A 363 6.29 4.41 -22.08
N GLU A 364 5.89 4.05 -23.29
CA GLU A 364 4.75 4.65 -24.01
C GLU A 364 3.46 4.60 -23.19
N ARG A 365 3.26 3.54 -22.40
CA ARG A 365 2.12 3.41 -21.50
C ARG A 365 2.14 4.46 -20.37
N SER A 366 3.32 4.89 -19.90
CA SER A 366 3.45 5.94 -18.90
C SER A 366 2.84 7.26 -19.37
N LEU A 367 3.16 7.69 -20.60
CA LEU A 367 2.60 8.90 -21.18
C LEU A 367 1.08 8.76 -21.37
N TYR A 368 0.62 7.61 -21.88
CA TYR A 368 -0.79 7.32 -22.05
C TYR A 368 -1.57 7.40 -20.72
N ASN A 369 -1.07 6.78 -19.66
CA ASN A 369 -1.69 6.82 -18.34
C ASN A 369 -1.70 8.24 -17.75
N THR A 370 -0.60 8.97 -17.90
CA THR A 370 -0.48 10.36 -17.46
C THR A 370 -1.52 11.25 -18.11
N GLU A 371 -1.67 11.18 -19.42
CA GLU A 371 -2.67 11.96 -20.17
C GLU A 371 -4.11 11.58 -19.79
N SER A 372 -4.37 10.29 -19.51
CA SER A 372 -5.67 9.82 -19.04
C SER A 372 -6.00 10.38 -17.65
N THR A 373 -5.02 10.39 -16.74
CA THR A 373 -5.15 10.99 -15.40
C THR A 373 -5.41 12.49 -15.47
N LEU A 374 -4.68 13.20 -16.33
CA LEU A 374 -4.87 14.65 -16.53
C LEU A 374 -6.26 14.98 -17.10
N LEU A 375 -6.75 14.18 -18.04
CA LEU A 375 -8.11 14.33 -18.58
C LEU A 375 -9.17 14.08 -17.51
N TRP A 376 -8.94 13.09 -16.65
CA TRP A 376 -9.78 12.82 -15.48
C TRP A 376 -9.80 14.04 -14.52
N MET A 377 -8.63 14.63 -14.20
CA MET A 377 -8.53 15.82 -13.32
C MET A 377 -9.23 17.04 -13.93
N GLU A 378 -9.09 17.27 -15.23
CA GLU A 378 -9.80 18.36 -15.93
C GLU A 378 -11.30 18.18 -15.88
N SER A 379 -11.78 16.92 -16.08
CA SER A 379 -13.21 16.60 -15.98
C SER A 379 -13.74 16.83 -14.56
N HIS A 380 -12.96 16.43 -13.54
CA HIS A 380 -13.30 16.72 -12.14
C HIS A 380 -13.41 18.22 -11.87
N LEU A 381 -12.45 19.01 -12.35
CA LEU A 381 -12.50 20.48 -12.17
C LEU A 381 -13.74 21.10 -12.85
N ASP A 382 -14.10 20.64 -14.05
CA ASP A 382 -15.31 21.13 -14.72
C ASP A 382 -16.59 20.76 -13.95
N ILE A 383 -16.63 19.56 -13.34
CA ILE A 383 -17.75 19.17 -12.46
C ILE A 383 -17.82 20.12 -11.25
N MET A 384 -16.69 20.40 -10.59
CA MET A 384 -16.61 21.28 -9.43
C MET A 384 -17.03 22.74 -9.77
N LYS A 385 -16.80 23.17 -11.02
CA LYS A 385 -17.23 24.49 -11.54
C LYS A 385 -18.70 24.54 -11.97
N GLY A 386 -19.39 23.40 -12.04
CA GLY A 386 -20.77 23.30 -12.57
C GLY A 386 -20.83 23.19 -14.10
N ASN A 387 -19.72 22.98 -14.80
CA ASN A 387 -19.64 22.83 -16.26
C ASN A 387 -19.93 21.40 -16.68
N TYR A 388 -21.09 20.84 -16.31
CA TYR A 388 -21.38 19.41 -16.41
C TYR A 388 -21.34 18.85 -17.84
N ASP A 389 -21.82 19.59 -18.83
CA ASP A 389 -21.81 19.14 -20.23
C ASP A 389 -20.39 19.03 -20.79
N ILE A 390 -19.53 20.01 -20.45
CA ILE A 390 -18.10 19.97 -20.81
C ILE A 390 -17.43 18.78 -20.15
N ALA A 391 -17.71 18.56 -18.86
CA ALA A 391 -17.15 17.42 -18.13
C ALA A 391 -17.59 16.08 -18.75
N LYS A 392 -18.89 15.91 -19.06
CA LYS A 392 -19.41 14.69 -19.68
C LYS A 392 -18.78 14.43 -21.06
N SER A 393 -18.55 15.48 -21.86
CA SER A 393 -17.86 15.35 -23.14
C SER A 393 -16.41 14.85 -22.97
N LYS A 394 -15.65 15.44 -22.04
CA LYS A 394 -14.28 14.97 -21.71
C LYS A 394 -14.27 13.54 -21.19
N LEU A 395 -15.25 13.17 -20.35
CA LEU A 395 -15.38 11.82 -19.81
C LEU A 395 -15.70 10.79 -20.91
N SER A 396 -16.48 11.17 -21.95
CA SER A 396 -16.67 10.31 -23.12
C SER A 396 -15.36 10.03 -23.84
N SER A 397 -14.51 11.05 -24.01
CA SER A 397 -13.17 10.88 -24.57
C SER A 397 -12.27 10.02 -23.66
N LEU A 398 -12.39 10.16 -22.34
CA LEU A 398 -11.67 9.29 -21.40
C LEU A 398 -12.10 7.83 -21.52
N LYS A 399 -13.42 7.57 -21.63
CA LYS A 399 -13.97 6.23 -21.80
C LYS A 399 -13.46 5.55 -23.07
N GLU A 400 -13.50 6.29 -24.20
CA GLU A 400 -12.96 5.82 -25.48
C GLU A 400 -11.47 5.49 -25.35
N ARG A 401 -10.70 6.41 -24.76
CA ARG A 401 -9.26 6.23 -24.54
C ARG A 401 -8.91 4.98 -23.78
N VAL A 402 -9.64 4.62 -22.72
CA VAL A 402 -9.34 3.46 -21.87
C VAL A 402 -10.00 2.17 -22.32
N SER A 403 -10.80 2.19 -23.41
CA SER A 403 -11.58 1.03 -23.90
C SER A 403 -10.74 -0.19 -24.23
N ASP A 404 -9.54 0.01 -24.79
CA ASP A 404 -8.65 -1.06 -25.24
C ASP A 404 -7.80 -1.66 -24.11
N SER A 405 -7.92 -1.13 -22.89
CA SER A 405 -7.22 -1.70 -21.74
C SER A 405 -7.85 -3.03 -21.32
N SER A 406 -7.02 -4.03 -21.03
CA SER A 406 -7.46 -5.32 -20.46
C SER A 406 -7.81 -5.23 -18.97
N ASP A 407 -7.52 -4.10 -18.28
CA ASP A 407 -7.84 -3.89 -16.88
C ASP A 407 -9.36 -3.95 -16.66
N PRO A 408 -9.89 -4.86 -15.85
CA PRO A 408 -11.33 -4.90 -15.55
C PRO A 408 -11.84 -3.59 -14.95
N LYS A 409 -11.02 -2.84 -14.22
CA LYS A 409 -11.34 -1.56 -13.55
C LYS A 409 -11.18 -0.34 -14.47
N ARG A 410 -10.86 -0.53 -15.76
CA ARG A 410 -10.55 0.56 -16.69
C ARG A 410 -11.59 1.68 -16.77
N PHE A 411 -12.85 1.35 -16.47
CA PHE A 411 -13.94 2.32 -16.50
C PHE A 411 -14.28 2.93 -15.12
N ASP A 412 -13.63 2.53 -14.04
CA ASP A 412 -13.97 3.02 -12.68
C ASP A 412 -13.78 4.53 -12.57
N GLY A 413 -12.70 5.07 -13.12
CA GLY A 413 -12.45 6.53 -13.14
C GLY A 413 -13.53 7.30 -13.93
N TYR A 414 -13.97 6.76 -15.06
CA TYR A 414 -15.07 7.30 -15.85
C TYR A 414 -16.39 7.24 -15.07
N ASN A 415 -16.77 6.07 -14.55
CA ASN A 415 -18.01 5.86 -13.83
C ASN A 415 -18.14 6.72 -12.58
N ASN A 416 -17.07 6.83 -11.81
CA ASN A 416 -17.02 7.68 -10.61
C ASN A 416 -17.30 9.15 -10.94
N LEU A 417 -16.68 9.72 -11.96
CA LEU A 417 -16.89 11.12 -12.33
C LEU A 417 -18.24 11.34 -13.06
N MET A 418 -18.70 10.37 -13.86
CA MET A 418 -20.04 10.44 -14.46
C MET A 418 -21.12 10.38 -13.38
N GLY A 419 -20.96 9.52 -12.38
CA GLY A 419 -21.84 9.47 -11.21
C GLY A 419 -21.91 10.82 -10.50
N MET A 420 -20.73 11.43 -10.22
CA MET A 420 -20.64 12.75 -9.60
C MET A 420 -21.26 13.86 -10.46
N ALA A 421 -20.99 13.88 -11.78
CA ALA A 421 -21.54 14.88 -12.70
C ALA A 421 -23.07 14.79 -12.78
N ASN A 422 -23.62 13.57 -12.86
CA ASN A 422 -25.07 13.37 -12.90
C ASN A 422 -25.73 13.76 -11.58
N LEU A 423 -25.18 13.36 -10.44
CA LEU A 423 -25.68 13.82 -9.14
C LEU A 423 -25.75 15.34 -9.06
N MET A 424 -24.64 16.02 -9.37
CA MET A 424 -24.53 17.48 -9.21
C MET A 424 -25.35 18.25 -10.25
N SER A 425 -25.67 17.66 -11.41
CA SER A 425 -26.61 18.21 -12.40
C SER A 425 -28.08 17.87 -12.13
N GLY A 426 -28.41 17.23 -10.99
CA GLY A 426 -29.79 16.92 -10.60
C GLY A 426 -30.32 15.56 -11.10
N ASN A 427 -29.50 14.73 -11.74
CA ASN A 427 -29.89 13.42 -12.28
C ASN A 427 -29.37 12.28 -11.37
N ALA A 428 -29.82 12.29 -10.11
CA ALA A 428 -29.26 11.42 -9.07
C ALA A 428 -29.40 9.92 -9.37
N GLU A 429 -30.52 9.48 -9.99
CA GLU A 429 -30.74 8.07 -10.37
C GLU A 429 -29.68 7.59 -11.37
N ILE A 430 -29.39 8.38 -12.42
CA ILE A 430 -28.33 8.08 -13.39
C ILE A 430 -26.97 8.07 -12.66
N GLY A 431 -26.80 8.95 -11.68
CA GLY A 431 -25.59 8.96 -10.82
C GLY A 431 -25.42 7.63 -10.07
N VAL A 432 -26.50 7.05 -9.53
CA VAL A 432 -26.49 5.74 -8.85
C VAL A 432 -26.03 4.64 -9.81
N ASP A 433 -26.59 4.57 -11.03
CA ASP A 433 -26.24 3.53 -12.00
C ASP A 433 -24.74 3.54 -12.34
N HIS A 434 -24.13 4.73 -12.47
CA HIS A 434 -22.70 4.87 -12.68
C HIS A 434 -21.90 4.42 -11.46
N PHE A 435 -22.27 4.82 -10.24
CA PHE A 435 -21.55 4.39 -9.04
C PHE A 435 -21.68 2.88 -8.77
N GLU A 436 -22.81 2.25 -9.11
CA GLU A 436 -23.01 0.81 -9.02
C GLU A 436 -22.21 0.02 -10.10
N SER A 437 -21.78 0.69 -11.18
CA SER A 437 -20.94 0.10 -12.22
C SER A 437 -19.43 0.13 -11.89
N VAL A 438 -19.02 0.71 -10.74
CA VAL A 438 -17.64 0.75 -10.28
C VAL A 438 -17.28 -0.60 -9.67
N ILE A 439 -16.15 -1.17 -10.11
CA ILE A 439 -15.65 -2.46 -9.61
C ILE A 439 -14.88 -2.27 -8.29
N ASP A 440 -13.98 -1.27 -8.23
CA ASP A 440 -13.22 -0.96 -7.02
C ASP A 440 -13.92 0.10 -6.18
N GLU A 441 -14.71 -0.36 -5.23
CA GLU A 441 -15.44 0.50 -4.30
C GLU A 441 -14.56 1.10 -3.18
N GLY A 442 -13.24 0.87 -3.20
CA GLY A 442 -12.32 1.34 -2.16
C GLY A 442 -12.09 2.86 -2.13
N ASN A 443 -12.47 3.58 -3.19
CA ASN A 443 -12.28 5.03 -3.23
C ASN A 443 -13.31 5.77 -2.37
N ILE A 444 -12.89 6.10 -1.14
CA ILE A 444 -13.73 6.70 -0.10
C ILE A 444 -14.34 8.06 -0.49
N TYR A 445 -13.67 8.83 -1.35
CA TYR A 445 -14.18 10.11 -1.84
C TYR A 445 -15.46 9.91 -2.66
N PHE A 446 -15.45 8.95 -3.59
CA PHE A 446 -16.62 8.68 -4.43
C PHE A 446 -17.69 7.90 -3.68
N GLN A 447 -17.36 7.14 -2.65
CA GLN A 447 -18.36 6.55 -1.76
C GLN A 447 -19.26 7.63 -1.11
N TYR A 448 -18.68 8.77 -0.71
CA TYR A 448 -19.50 9.88 -0.21
C TYR A 448 -20.52 10.38 -1.25
N PHE A 449 -20.11 10.57 -2.51
CA PHE A 449 -21.02 10.99 -3.59
C PHE A 449 -22.02 9.91 -3.98
N LYS A 450 -21.66 8.62 -3.91
CA LYS A 450 -22.59 7.48 -4.02
C LYS A 450 -23.68 7.56 -2.95
N GLY A 451 -23.30 7.84 -1.70
CA GLY A 451 -24.23 8.06 -0.59
C GLY A 451 -25.18 9.23 -0.85
N LEU A 452 -24.67 10.35 -1.37
CA LEU A 452 -25.51 11.49 -1.76
C LEU A 452 -26.48 11.16 -2.90
N SER A 453 -26.03 10.37 -3.91
CA SER A 453 -26.89 9.91 -5.01
C SER A 453 -28.01 9.02 -4.51
N TYR A 454 -27.73 8.08 -3.62
CA TYR A 454 -28.77 7.26 -2.98
C TYR A 454 -29.77 8.10 -2.20
N LYS A 455 -29.28 9.08 -1.43
CA LYS A 455 -30.16 9.99 -0.67
C LYS A 455 -31.09 10.78 -1.58
N ALA A 456 -30.55 11.37 -2.65
CA ALA A 456 -31.30 12.18 -3.60
C ALA A 456 -32.30 11.35 -4.44
N SER A 457 -32.03 10.04 -4.63
CA SER A 457 -32.94 9.07 -5.30
C SER A 457 -33.92 8.40 -4.33
N GLY A 458 -34.02 8.84 -3.06
CA GLY A 458 -34.93 8.26 -2.08
C GLY A 458 -34.48 6.93 -1.46
N LYS A 459 -33.29 6.40 -1.80
CA LYS A 459 -32.71 5.18 -1.26
C LYS A 459 -32.01 5.47 0.09
N VAL A 460 -32.80 5.89 1.10
CA VAL A 460 -32.28 6.44 2.38
C VAL A 460 -31.50 5.40 3.19
N LYS A 461 -31.89 4.13 3.17
CA LYS A 461 -31.20 3.06 3.91
C LYS A 461 -29.81 2.79 3.34
N GLU A 462 -29.69 2.74 2.02
CA GLU A 462 -28.45 2.57 1.28
C GLU A 462 -27.53 3.78 1.51
N ALA A 463 -28.06 4.99 1.43
CA ALA A 463 -27.34 6.22 1.72
C ALA A 463 -26.72 6.19 3.15
N ARG A 464 -27.54 5.83 4.15
CA ARG A 464 -27.10 5.73 5.54
C ARG A 464 -25.93 4.75 5.71
N LYS A 465 -26.05 3.55 5.10
CA LYS A 465 -25.00 2.53 5.14
C LYS A 465 -23.68 3.04 4.57
N VAL A 466 -23.73 3.76 3.44
CA VAL A 466 -22.56 4.31 2.79
C VAL A 466 -21.94 5.45 3.62
N PHE A 467 -22.75 6.37 4.17
CA PHE A 467 -22.24 7.43 5.03
C PHE A 467 -21.60 6.87 6.32
N ASP A 468 -22.18 5.85 6.93
CA ASP A 468 -21.58 5.14 8.07
C ASP A 468 -20.22 4.54 7.72
N TYR A 469 -20.09 3.96 6.53
CA TYR A 469 -18.81 3.45 6.02
C TYR A 469 -17.78 4.56 5.87
N VAL A 470 -18.15 5.67 5.21
CA VAL A 470 -17.23 6.82 5.02
C VAL A 470 -16.82 7.41 6.37
N ALA A 471 -17.75 7.60 7.31
CA ALA A 471 -17.48 8.17 8.62
C ALA A 471 -16.49 7.34 9.46
N LYS A 472 -16.52 6.01 9.29
CA LYS A 472 -15.73 5.05 10.07
C LYS A 472 -14.47 4.56 9.38
N TYR A 473 -14.15 5.07 8.20
CA TYR A 473 -12.99 4.61 7.42
C TYR A 473 -11.66 4.84 8.15
N ASN A 474 -11.47 6.00 8.76
CA ASN A 474 -10.38 6.37 9.69
C ASN A 474 -8.93 6.19 9.20
N PHE A 475 -8.71 6.13 7.88
CA PHE A 475 -7.38 6.19 7.30
C PHE A 475 -7.15 7.53 6.62
N ASN A 476 -6.04 8.20 7.00
CA ASN A 476 -5.72 9.50 6.45
C ASN A 476 -5.34 9.42 4.97
N GLY A 477 -5.86 10.36 4.23
CA GLY A 477 -5.53 10.61 2.84
C GLY A 477 -6.17 11.91 2.40
N LEU A 478 -5.57 12.60 1.45
CA LEU A 478 -6.03 13.92 0.98
C LEU A 478 -7.55 13.94 0.71
N VAL A 479 -8.02 13.02 -0.11
CA VAL A 479 -9.42 12.99 -0.55
C VAL A 479 -10.42 12.66 0.56
N TYR A 480 -9.99 11.90 1.57
CA TYR A 480 -10.82 11.55 2.72
C TYR A 480 -11.12 12.74 3.62
N THR A 481 -10.17 13.66 3.76
CA THR A 481 -10.29 14.81 4.66
C THR A 481 -11.51 15.68 4.36
N VAL A 482 -11.91 15.79 3.10
CA VAL A 482 -13.01 16.67 2.66
C VAL A 482 -14.38 16.01 2.69
N VAL A 483 -14.45 14.68 2.87
CA VAL A 483 -15.73 13.93 2.85
C VAL A 483 -16.12 13.36 4.21
N ARG A 484 -15.16 13.06 5.10
CA ARG A 484 -15.44 12.42 6.39
C ARG A 484 -16.43 13.22 7.25
N ASN A 485 -16.13 14.48 7.51
CA ASN A 485 -16.98 15.31 8.36
C ASN A 485 -18.36 15.53 7.73
N LYS A 486 -18.40 15.70 6.40
CA LYS A 486 -19.68 15.80 5.66
C LYS A 486 -20.52 14.54 5.78
N ALA A 487 -19.91 13.34 5.72
CA ALA A 487 -20.63 12.09 5.93
C ALA A 487 -21.18 11.98 7.37
N ILE A 488 -20.41 12.40 8.38
CA ILE A 488 -20.85 12.47 9.77
C ILE A 488 -22.07 13.43 9.91
N GLU A 489 -22.03 14.57 9.25
CA GLU A 489 -23.17 15.51 9.23
C GLU A 489 -24.42 14.92 8.56
N GLU A 490 -24.26 14.20 7.44
CA GLU A 490 -25.38 13.52 6.78
C GLU A 490 -26.01 12.43 7.67
N ILE A 491 -25.19 11.73 8.44
CA ILE A 491 -25.67 10.75 9.45
C ILE A 491 -26.50 11.42 10.55
N LYS A 492 -26.12 12.63 10.98
CA LYS A 492 -26.84 13.38 12.04
C LYS A 492 -28.15 13.98 11.57
N LYS A 493 -28.31 14.23 10.28
CA LYS A 493 -29.54 14.83 9.68
C LYS A 493 -30.69 13.81 9.52
N GLY A 494 -30.43 12.54 9.69
CA GLY A 494 -31.46 11.50 9.57
C GLY A 494 -31.09 10.31 8.76
#